data_818fec55639bd8f3346ad8e3ba89e2bb
#
_entry.id   818fec55639bd8f3346ad8e3ba89e2bb
#
_cell.length_a   1.000
_cell.length_b   1.000
_cell.length_c   1.000
_cell.angle_alpha   90.00
_cell.angle_beta   90.00
_cell.angle_gamma   90.00
#
_symmetry.space_group_name_H-M   'P 1'
#
loop_
_entity.id
_entity.type
_entity.pdbx_description
1 polymer ?
#
loop_
_entity_poly.entity_id
_entity_poly.type
_entity_poly.pdbx_seq_one_letter_code
_entity_poly.pdbx_strand_id
1 'polypeptide(L)'
;MVKSGEAASPVISQIVDTARAVETKINGLKKPEMKFPLRNLSNVRYSAKKGHFEMLGKKKERTLSVSTVKSFAQTMRMIALSKQMIETDERASKRDAYYQTKAWAEARCDEQPESDAILDDIEGLFGVNKEQLCFTPDEHGGLVAGELVVVDRAEIGPTA
;
A
#
# COMPACT_ATOMS: atom_id res chain seq x y z
N MET A 1 -27.06 0.84 12.87
CA MET A 1 -26.48 0.58 14.21
C MET A 1 -24.97 0.82 14.05
N VAL A 2 -24.54 2.04 14.38
CA VAL A 2 -23.14 2.47 14.23
C VAL A 2 -22.33 1.80 15.33
N LYS A 3 -21.38 0.93 14.98
CA LYS A 3 -20.42 0.39 15.97
C LYS A 3 -19.48 1.52 16.38
N SER A 4 -19.72 2.07 17.54
CA SER A 4 -18.84 3.01 18.22
C SER A 4 -17.60 2.27 18.71
N GLY A 5 -16.39 2.78 18.39
CA GLY A 5 -15.22 2.58 19.24
C GLY A 5 -14.25 1.47 18.82
N GLU A 6 -13.99 1.28 17.54
CA GLU A 6 -12.78 0.56 17.14
C GLU A 6 -11.64 1.58 17.03
N ALA A 7 -10.60 1.41 17.86
CA ALA A 7 -9.40 2.24 17.82
C ALA A 7 -8.89 2.26 16.39
N ALA A 8 -8.72 3.44 15.81
CA ALA A 8 -8.26 3.60 14.44
C ALA A 8 -7.01 2.72 14.22
N SER A 9 -7.01 1.92 13.16
CA SER A 9 -5.87 1.06 12.83
C SER A 9 -4.57 1.88 12.92
N PRO A 10 -3.49 1.35 13.52
CA PRO A 10 -2.21 2.06 13.59
C PRO A 10 -1.75 2.58 12.22
N VAL A 11 -2.10 1.89 11.15
CA VAL A 11 -1.80 2.26 9.77
C VAL A 11 -2.56 3.52 9.35
N ILE A 12 -3.85 3.64 9.71
CA ILE A 12 -4.66 4.84 9.42
C ILE A 12 -4.04 6.07 10.10
N SER A 13 -3.61 5.95 11.36
CA SER A 13 -2.95 7.07 12.05
C SER A 13 -1.69 7.51 11.32
N GLN A 14 -0.83 6.59 10.90
CA GLN A 14 0.38 6.90 10.14
C GLN A 14 0.06 7.56 8.77
N ILE A 15 -0.98 7.09 8.09
CA ILE A 15 -1.44 7.68 6.82
C ILE A 15 -1.89 9.13 7.04
N VAL A 16 -2.71 9.37 8.05
CA VAL A 16 -3.24 10.71 8.36
C VAL A 16 -2.11 11.66 8.76
N ASP A 17 -1.17 11.21 9.59
CA ASP A 17 -0.03 12.02 10.02
C ASP A 17 0.88 12.38 8.84
N THR A 18 1.10 11.44 7.91
CA THR A 18 1.84 11.69 6.68
C THR A 18 1.15 12.74 5.81
N ALA A 19 -0.17 12.62 5.63
CA ALA A 19 -0.95 13.59 4.85
C ALA A 19 -0.93 14.98 5.48
N ARG A 20 -1.11 15.09 6.80
CA ARG A 20 -1.03 16.35 7.55
C ARG A 20 0.34 17.00 7.47
N ALA A 21 1.41 16.20 7.54
CA ALA A 21 2.77 16.72 7.41
C ALA A 21 3.02 17.33 6.02
N VAL A 22 2.50 16.69 4.96
CA VAL A 22 2.56 17.21 3.60
C VAL A 22 1.74 18.51 3.48
N GLU A 23 0.49 18.51 3.95
CA GLU A 23 -0.40 19.68 3.94
C GLU A 23 0.23 20.87 4.66
N THR A 24 0.76 20.67 5.88
CA THR A 24 1.40 21.71 6.67
C THR A 24 2.58 22.35 5.94
N LYS A 25 3.39 21.53 5.25
CA LYS A 25 4.50 22.05 4.47
C LYS A 25 4.03 22.87 3.27
N ILE A 26 2.99 22.39 2.55
CA ILE A 26 2.42 23.12 1.40
C ILE A 26 1.86 24.46 1.86
N ASN A 27 1.04 24.48 2.92
CA ASN A 27 0.44 25.70 3.46
C ASN A 27 1.51 26.68 3.97
N GLY A 28 2.62 26.16 4.48
CA GLY A 28 3.78 26.97 4.89
C GLY A 28 4.72 27.36 3.74
N LEU A 29 4.34 27.16 2.48
CA LEU A 29 5.14 27.42 1.27
C LEU A 29 6.52 26.71 1.30
N LYS A 30 6.59 25.58 1.97
CA LYS A 30 7.78 24.71 2.03
C LYS A 30 7.58 23.49 1.14
N LYS A 31 8.67 22.97 0.59
CA LYS A 31 8.63 21.76 -0.22
C LYS A 31 8.31 20.54 0.68
N PRO A 32 7.21 19.83 0.48
CA PRO A 32 6.96 18.60 1.20
C PRO A 32 7.92 17.50 0.72
N GLU A 33 8.25 16.60 1.62
CA GLU A 33 9.14 15.46 1.37
C GLU A 33 8.60 14.21 2.06
N MET A 34 8.84 13.06 1.45
CA MET A 34 8.60 11.75 2.02
C MET A 34 9.91 10.95 2.01
N LYS A 35 10.21 10.25 3.10
CA LYS A 35 11.46 9.48 3.27
C LYS A 35 11.14 7.99 3.21
N PHE A 36 11.55 7.37 2.12
CA PHE A 36 11.37 5.94 1.88
C PHE A 36 12.64 5.16 2.25
N PRO A 37 12.54 3.97 2.83
CA PRO A 37 13.70 3.12 3.03
C PRO A 37 14.29 2.71 1.67
N LEU A 38 15.62 2.69 1.58
CA LEU A 38 16.29 2.17 0.39
C LEU A 38 16.13 0.65 0.34
N ARG A 39 15.54 0.15 -0.74
CA ARG A 39 15.25 -1.26 -0.97
C ARG A 39 16.32 -1.91 -1.85
N ASN A 40 17.57 -1.87 -1.41
CA ASN A 40 18.68 -2.50 -2.08
C ASN A 40 19.48 -3.36 -1.10
N LEU A 41 20.22 -4.34 -1.63
CA LEU A 41 21.03 -5.26 -0.82
C LEU A 41 22.06 -4.53 0.06
N SER A 42 22.55 -3.35 -0.36
CA SER A 42 23.48 -2.55 0.44
C SER A 42 22.83 -1.93 1.69
N ASN A 43 21.51 -1.97 1.80
CA ASN A 43 20.74 -1.50 2.97
C ASN A 43 20.18 -2.65 3.81
N VAL A 44 20.59 -3.88 3.55
CA VAL A 44 20.13 -5.08 4.24
C VAL A 44 21.31 -5.81 4.82
N ARG A 45 21.20 -6.28 6.06
CA ARG A 45 22.20 -7.12 6.72
C ARG A 45 21.52 -8.30 7.43
N TYR A 46 22.09 -9.48 7.28
CA TYR A 46 21.66 -10.63 8.06
C TYR A 46 22.10 -10.49 9.51
N SER A 47 21.16 -10.61 10.44
CA SER A 47 21.40 -10.63 11.87
C SER A 47 21.42 -12.08 12.36
N ALA A 48 22.62 -12.65 12.56
CA ALA A 48 22.75 -14.03 13.07
C ALA A 48 22.11 -14.20 14.45
N LYS A 49 22.09 -13.14 15.26
CA LYS A 49 21.46 -13.15 16.61
C LYS A 49 19.95 -13.28 16.55
N LYS A 50 19.31 -12.69 15.52
CA LYS A 50 17.84 -12.67 15.36
C LYS A 50 17.35 -13.67 14.31
N GLY A 51 18.25 -14.25 13.52
CA GLY A 51 17.92 -15.25 12.50
C GLY A 51 17.20 -14.70 11.26
N HIS A 52 17.20 -13.37 11.04
CA HIS A 52 16.55 -12.74 9.89
C HIS A 52 17.34 -11.54 9.35
N PHE A 53 16.94 -11.08 8.17
CA PHE A 53 17.51 -9.88 7.55
C PHE A 53 16.90 -8.61 8.15
N GLU A 54 17.75 -7.65 8.48
CA GLU A 54 17.38 -6.33 9.01
C GLU A 54 17.80 -5.23 8.03
N MET A 55 16.99 -4.19 7.94
CA MET A 55 17.33 -2.99 7.17
C MET A 55 18.29 -2.09 7.98
N LEU A 56 19.32 -1.57 7.31
CA LEU A 56 20.34 -0.70 7.92
C LEU A 56 19.88 0.75 8.12
N GLY A 57 18.63 1.07 7.75
CA GLY A 57 18.03 2.39 8.00
C GLY A 57 18.38 3.47 6.97
N LYS A 58 19.08 3.16 5.88
CA LYS A 58 19.28 4.12 4.78
C LYS A 58 17.96 4.45 4.12
N LYS A 59 17.69 5.74 3.91
CA LYS A 59 16.45 6.24 3.32
C LYS A 59 16.72 7.02 2.04
N LYS A 60 15.79 6.93 1.10
CA LYS A 60 15.68 7.78 -0.09
C LYS A 60 14.62 8.83 0.17
N GLU A 61 14.96 10.07 -0.08
CA GLU A 61 14.02 11.18 0.03
C GLU A 61 13.34 11.44 -1.31
N ARG A 62 12.02 11.58 -1.30
CA ARG A 62 11.23 12.06 -2.44
C ARG A 62 10.62 13.39 -2.07
N THR A 63 11.08 14.44 -2.72
CA THR A 63 10.63 15.82 -2.52
C THR A 63 9.68 16.21 -3.63
N LEU A 64 8.64 16.99 -3.31
CA LEU A 64 7.77 17.58 -4.31
C LEU A 64 8.53 18.66 -5.09
N SER A 65 8.69 18.44 -6.38
CA SER A 65 9.31 19.35 -7.35
C SER A 65 8.60 19.22 -8.70
N VAL A 66 8.90 20.10 -9.64
CA VAL A 66 8.31 20.03 -10.98
C VAL A 66 8.57 18.67 -11.65
N SER A 67 9.76 18.10 -11.46
CA SER A 67 10.13 16.81 -12.06
C SER A 67 9.55 15.59 -11.32
N THR A 68 9.10 15.74 -10.08
CA THR A 68 8.60 14.63 -9.25
C THR A 68 7.12 14.77 -8.91
N VAL A 69 6.44 15.81 -9.39
CA VAL A 69 5.04 16.09 -9.03
C VAL A 69 4.11 14.92 -9.37
N LYS A 70 4.28 14.28 -10.53
CA LYS A 70 3.47 13.13 -10.93
C LYS A 70 3.66 11.98 -9.93
N SER A 71 4.89 11.54 -9.70
CA SER A 71 5.16 10.43 -8.78
C SER A 71 4.81 10.73 -7.32
N PHE A 72 4.91 11.99 -6.91
CA PHE A 72 4.45 12.43 -5.59
C PHE A 72 2.92 12.34 -5.48
N ALA A 73 2.18 12.83 -6.49
CA ALA A 73 0.73 12.76 -6.53
C ALA A 73 0.23 11.32 -6.60
N GLN A 74 0.85 10.47 -7.41
CA GLN A 74 0.57 9.02 -7.46
C GLN A 74 0.72 8.36 -6.10
N THR A 75 1.82 8.65 -5.39
CA THR A 75 2.06 8.11 -4.04
C THR A 75 0.97 8.56 -3.07
N MET A 76 0.63 9.85 -3.04
CA MET A 76 -0.42 10.37 -2.17
C MET A 76 -1.80 9.78 -2.49
N ARG A 77 -2.13 9.60 -3.78
CA ARG A 77 -3.36 8.94 -4.22
C ARG A 77 -3.43 7.48 -3.79
N MET A 78 -2.32 6.73 -3.91
CA MET A 78 -2.26 5.33 -3.48
C MET A 78 -2.40 5.19 -1.96
N ILE A 79 -1.81 6.10 -1.19
CA ILE A 79 -1.98 6.18 0.28
C ILE A 79 -3.46 6.45 0.63
N ALA A 80 -4.12 7.38 -0.09
CA ALA A 80 -5.53 7.69 0.10
C ALA A 80 -6.44 6.50 -0.24
N LEU A 81 -6.12 5.77 -1.32
CA LEU A 81 -6.83 4.55 -1.70
C LEU A 81 -6.71 3.48 -0.60
N SER A 82 -5.50 3.24 -0.08
CA SER A 82 -5.29 2.31 1.04
C SER A 82 -6.12 2.70 2.26
N LYS A 83 -6.12 3.99 2.63
CA LYS A 83 -6.94 4.48 3.74
C LYS A 83 -8.42 4.17 3.53
N GLN A 84 -8.95 4.48 2.33
CA GLN A 84 -10.34 4.20 1.99
C GLN A 84 -10.66 2.71 2.15
N MET A 85 -9.83 1.82 1.58
CA MET A 85 -10.05 0.37 1.67
C MET A 85 -10.01 -0.15 3.11
N ILE A 86 -9.12 0.38 3.95
CA ILE A 86 -9.09 0.02 5.37
C ILE A 86 -10.38 0.46 6.09
N GLU A 87 -10.91 1.64 5.75
CA GLU A 87 -12.13 2.18 6.36
C GLU A 87 -13.41 1.46 5.88
N THR A 88 -13.42 0.96 4.63
CA THR A 88 -14.56 0.22 4.04
C THR A 88 -14.45 -1.29 4.16
N ASP A 89 -13.34 -1.81 4.74
CA ASP A 89 -13.03 -3.24 4.80
C ASP A 89 -12.99 -3.90 3.42
N GLU A 90 -12.55 -3.13 2.41
CA GLU A 90 -12.35 -3.60 1.05
C GLU A 90 -10.90 -4.02 0.82
N ARG A 91 -10.68 -4.87 -0.18
CA ARG A 91 -9.35 -5.30 -0.60
C ARG A 91 -9.22 -5.22 -2.11
N ALA A 92 -8.02 -4.95 -2.59
CA ALA A 92 -7.71 -4.95 -4.00
C ALA A 92 -6.45 -5.78 -4.28
N SER A 93 -6.43 -6.47 -5.41
CA SER A 93 -5.18 -7.02 -5.92
C SER A 93 -4.27 -5.88 -6.42
N LYS A 94 -2.98 -6.14 -6.59
CA LYS A 94 -2.07 -5.17 -7.22
C LYS A 94 -2.57 -4.72 -8.59
N ARG A 95 -3.15 -5.66 -9.35
CA ARG A 95 -3.70 -5.40 -10.67
C ARG A 95 -4.92 -4.50 -10.60
N ASP A 96 -5.81 -4.72 -9.63
CA ASP A 96 -6.98 -3.86 -9.43
C ASP A 96 -6.54 -2.46 -8.99
N ALA A 97 -5.56 -2.37 -8.09
CA ALA A 97 -4.96 -1.10 -7.70
C ALA A 97 -4.44 -0.32 -8.92
N TYR A 98 -3.71 -0.99 -9.82
CA TYR A 98 -3.26 -0.40 -11.08
C TYR A 98 -4.43 0.11 -11.93
N TYR A 99 -5.50 -0.68 -12.11
CA TYR A 99 -6.67 -0.25 -12.87
C TYR A 99 -7.37 0.96 -12.23
N GLN A 100 -7.44 1.03 -10.91
CA GLN A 100 -7.97 2.22 -10.23
C GLN A 100 -7.15 3.47 -10.52
N THR A 101 -5.83 3.34 -10.70
CA THR A 101 -4.99 4.50 -11.06
C THR A 101 -5.38 5.13 -12.39
N LYS A 102 -6.00 4.38 -13.31
CA LYS A 102 -6.43 4.90 -14.62
C LYS A 102 -7.44 6.05 -14.50
N ALA A 103 -8.20 6.10 -13.41
CA ALA A 103 -9.15 7.18 -13.11
C ALA A 103 -8.49 8.42 -12.47
N TRP A 104 -7.17 8.44 -12.26
CA TRP A 104 -6.49 9.53 -11.54
C TRP A 104 -6.03 10.69 -12.43
N ALA A 105 -6.57 10.82 -13.62
CA ALA A 105 -6.21 11.87 -14.57
C ALA A 105 -4.68 11.96 -14.77
N GLU A 106 -4.07 13.11 -14.49
CA GLU A 106 -2.62 13.34 -14.66
C GLU A 106 -1.74 12.48 -13.73
N ALA A 107 -2.29 11.99 -12.63
CA ALA A 107 -1.60 11.10 -11.70
C ALA A 107 -1.76 9.60 -12.03
N ARG A 108 -2.35 9.24 -13.17
CA ARG A 108 -2.50 7.85 -13.58
C ARG A 108 -1.12 7.17 -13.73
N CYS A 109 -1.07 5.89 -13.41
CA CYS A 109 0.08 5.05 -13.77
C CYS A 109 -0.03 4.61 -15.23
N ASP A 110 1.05 4.71 -15.96
CA ASP A 110 1.06 4.33 -17.38
C ASP A 110 1.13 2.79 -17.50
N GLU A 111 1.93 2.14 -16.66
CA GLU A 111 2.13 0.70 -16.62
C GLU A 111 1.97 0.12 -15.20
N GLN A 112 1.65 -1.18 -15.09
CA GLN A 112 1.50 -1.86 -13.80
C GLN A 112 2.77 -1.83 -12.93
N PRO A 113 3.99 -2.02 -13.47
CA PRO A 113 5.21 -1.92 -12.66
C PRO A 113 5.40 -0.58 -11.96
N GLU A 114 4.88 0.51 -12.52
CA GLU A 114 4.88 1.83 -11.87
C GLU A 114 4.01 1.84 -10.61
N SER A 115 2.80 1.28 -10.71
CA SER A 115 1.89 1.10 -9.58
C SER A 115 2.49 0.18 -8.50
N ASP A 116 3.09 -0.94 -8.92
CA ASP A 116 3.72 -1.90 -8.01
C ASP A 116 4.88 -1.27 -7.24
N ALA A 117 5.70 -0.45 -7.91
CA ALA A 117 6.80 0.27 -7.26
C ALA A 117 6.30 1.27 -6.20
N ILE A 118 5.15 1.91 -6.44
CA ILE A 118 4.52 2.82 -5.48
C ILE A 118 4.01 2.04 -4.26
N LEU A 119 3.35 0.89 -4.46
CA LEU A 119 2.89 0.03 -3.38
C LEU A 119 4.06 -0.45 -2.52
N ASP A 120 5.14 -0.84 -3.14
CA ASP A 120 6.37 -1.24 -2.48
C ASP A 120 6.98 -0.09 -1.65
N ASP A 121 6.98 1.12 -2.20
CA ASP A 121 7.48 2.32 -1.49
C ASP A 121 6.62 2.63 -0.26
N ILE A 122 5.28 2.51 -0.36
CA ILE A 122 4.34 2.77 0.74
C ILE A 122 4.48 1.72 1.85
N GLU A 123 4.61 0.45 1.49
CA GLU A 123 4.90 -0.65 2.42
C GLU A 123 6.15 -0.32 3.26
N GLY A 124 7.22 0.11 2.59
CA GLY A 124 8.43 0.54 3.26
C GLY A 124 8.29 1.83 4.08
N LEU A 125 7.47 2.78 3.61
CA LEU A 125 7.23 4.05 4.29
C LEU A 125 6.59 3.86 5.66
N PHE A 126 5.58 3.00 5.74
CA PHE A 126 4.83 2.72 6.96
C PHE A 126 5.41 1.54 7.76
N GLY A 127 6.32 0.75 7.19
CA GLY A 127 6.90 -0.43 7.85
C GLY A 127 5.87 -1.53 8.09
N VAL A 128 4.92 -1.69 7.19
CA VAL A 128 3.83 -2.68 7.24
C VAL A 128 3.85 -3.54 5.98
N ASN A 129 3.12 -4.65 6.00
CA ASN A 129 2.93 -5.49 4.81
C ASN A 129 1.80 -4.96 3.93
N LYS A 130 1.79 -5.33 2.65
CA LYS A 130 0.76 -4.93 1.68
C LYS A 130 -0.65 -5.29 2.13
N GLU A 131 -0.80 -6.44 2.77
CA GLU A 131 -2.09 -6.90 3.30
C GLU A 131 -2.65 -5.98 4.39
N GLN A 132 -1.78 -5.35 5.18
CA GLN A 132 -2.18 -4.35 6.18
C GLN A 132 -2.60 -3.01 5.54
N LEU A 133 -2.19 -2.79 4.29
CA LEU A 133 -2.62 -1.69 3.43
C LEU A 133 -3.83 -2.06 2.56
N CYS A 134 -4.41 -3.23 2.78
CA CYS A 134 -5.52 -3.84 2.03
C CYS A 134 -5.20 -4.16 0.56
N PHE A 135 -3.92 -4.33 0.22
CA PHE A 135 -3.50 -4.85 -1.08
C PHE A 135 -3.06 -6.30 -0.96
N THR A 136 -3.62 -7.15 -1.82
CA THR A 136 -3.22 -8.56 -1.92
C THR A 136 -2.21 -8.73 -3.06
N PRO A 137 -1.21 -9.62 -2.93
CA PRO A 137 -0.38 -9.99 -4.07
C PRO A 137 -1.23 -10.61 -5.17
N ASP A 138 -0.77 -10.53 -6.43
CA ASP A 138 -1.40 -11.26 -7.52
C ASP A 138 -1.31 -12.75 -7.25
N GLU A 139 -2.46 -13.40 -7.12
CA GLU A 139 -2.53 -14.80 -6.77
C GLU A 139 -2.34 -15.68 -8.02
N HIS A 140 -1.21 -16.30 -8.10
CA HIS A 140 -1.07 -17.52 -8.87
C HIS A 140 -1.41 -18.67 -7.93
N GLY A 141 -2.69 -19.06 -7.82
CA GLY A 141 -3.19 -20.24 -7.14
C GLY A 141 -2.44 -20.70 -5.89
N GLY A 142 -3.13 -21.17 -4.88
CA GLY A 142 -2.52 -21.81 -3.73
C GLY A 142 -2.28 -23.31 -3.99
N LEU A 143 -1.22 -23.87 -3.45
CA LEU A 143 -1.05 -25.33 -3.34
C LEU A 143 -1.68 -25.77 -2.01
N VAL A 144 -2.64 -26.70 -2.11
CA VAL A 144 -3.22 -27.36 -0.95
C VAL A 144 -2.79 -28.81 -0.97
N ALA A 145 -2.16 -29.30 0.09
CA ALA A 145 -1.71 -30.69 0.24
C ALA A 145 -2.38 -31.31 1.47
N GLY A 146 -2.92 -32.52 1.30
CA GLY A 146 -3.57 -33.29 2.37
C GLY A 146 -4.78 -34.06 1.87
N GLU A 147 -5.48 -34.75 2.77
CA GLU A 147 -6.78 -35.35 2.47
C GLU A 147 -7.82 -34.24 2.37
N LEU A 148 -8.33 -33.98 1.17
CA LEU A 148 -9.25 -32.88 0.89
C LEU A 148 -10.56 -33.44 0.37
N VAL A 149 -11.66 -32.96 0.92
CA VAL A 149 -13.00 -33.18 0.39
C VAL A 149 -13.45 -31.89 -0.28
N VAL A 150 -13.59 -31.90 -1.60
CA VAL A 150 -14.16 -30.80 -2.35
C VAL A 150 -15.67 -30.87 -2.23
N VAL A 151 -16.27 -29.88 -1.56
CA VAL A 151 -17.73 -29.73 -1.50
C VAL A 151 -18.12 -28.72 -2.56
N ASP A 152 -18.64 -29.24 -3.69
CA ASP A 152 -19.22 -28.39 -4.72
C ASP A 152 -20.59 -27.90 -4.21
N ARG A 153 -20.71 -26.59 -3.94
CA ARG A 153 -22.04 -25.99 -3.73
C ARG A 153 -22.70 -25.84 -5.09
N ALA A 154 -23.57 -26.79 -5.42
CA ALA A 154 -24.51 -26.59 -6.51
C ALA A 154 -25.28 -25.29 -6.25
N GLU A 155 -25.23 -24.37 -7.20
CA GLU A 155 -26.06 -23.16 -7.16
C GLU A 155 -27.51 -23.61 -7.01
N ILE A 156 -28.13 -23.29 -5.88
CA ILE A 156 -29.58 -23.45 -5.72
C ILE A 156 -30.18 -22.36 -6.61
N GLY A 157 -30.51 -22.74 -7.85
CA GLY A 157 -31.27 -21.87 -8.72
C GLY A 157 -32.61 -21.51 -8.05
N PRO A 158 -33.18 -20.34 -8.33
CA PRO A 158 -34.45 -19.95 -7.77
C PRO A 158 -35.51 -20.96 -8.22
N THR A 159 -36.10 -21.66 -7.26
CA THR A 159 -37.32 -22.47 -7.49
C THR A 159 -38.43 -21.53 -7.92
N ALA A 160 -38.98 -21.81 -9.11
CA ALA A 160 -40.14 -21.12 -9.69
C ALA A 160 -41.39 -21.24 -8.79
#